data_616852350001426287b46e1df9b959e8
#
_entry.id   616852350001426287b46e1df9b959e8
#
_cell.length_a   1.000
_cell.length_b   1.000
_cell.length_c   1.000
_cell.angle_alpha   90.00
_cell.angle_beta   90.00
_cell.angle_gamma   90.00
#
_symmetry.space_group_name_H-M   'P 1'
#
loop_
_entity.id
_entity.type
_entity.pdbx_description
1 polymer ?
#
loop_
_entity_poly.entity_id
_entity_poly.type
_entity_poly.pdbx_seq_one_letter_code
_entity_poly.pdbx_strand_id
1 'polypeptide(L)'
;ILVCLVGSEMCIRDRAGSCSQIGKNCHISAGSGVGGVLEPAQALPTIIEDNVFLGAMSEVVEGVIVGEGSVLSMGMYIGQSTKIVNRKTGEISYGKIPPYSVVVPGSLPDKNNSSAPSLYCAVIIKQVDEKTRSKTSINDLLRE
;
A
#
# COMPACT_ATOMS: atom_id res chain seq x y z
N ILE A 1 -11.47 -17.09 14.62
CA ILE A 1 -10.28 -16.93 13.75
C ILE A 1 -9.67 -15.60 14.13
N LEU A 2 -8.61 -15.68 14.88
CA LEU A 2 -7.87 -14.51 15.31
C LEU A 2 -6.74 -14.28 14.31
N VAL A 3 -6.88 -13.26 13.48
CA VAL A 3 -5.72 -12.64 12.87
C VAL A 3 -4.94 -12.03 14.04
N CYS A 4 -3.78 -12.56 14.35
CA CYS A 4 -2.94 -12.00 15.39
C CYS A 4 -2.38 -10.67 14.93
N LEU A 5 -3.00 -9.60 15.36
CA LEU A 5 -2.48 -8.25 15.27
C LEU A 5 -1.60 -8.01 16.49
N VAL A 6 -0.42 -8.62 16.52
CA VAL A 6 0.52 -8.45 17.63
C VAL A 6 1.30 -7.16 17.44
N GLY A 7 1.03 -6.17 18.28
CA GLY A 7 1.74 -4.89 18.29
C GLY A 7 1.38 -3.91 17.18
N SER A 8 0.20 -4.08 16.56
CA SER A 8 -0.33 -3.14 15.57
C SER A 8 -1.47 -2.33 16.16
N GLU A 9 -1.54 -1.04 15.81
CA GLU A 9 -2.67 -0.19 16.16
C GLU A 9 -3.77 -0.29 15.10
N MET A 10 -4.98 -0.61 15.53
CA MET A 10 -6.14 -0.74 14.67
C MET A 10 -7.18 0.32 15.02
N CYS A 11 -7.56 1.14 14.05
CA CYS A 11 -8.61 2.13 14.21
C CYS A 11 -10.00 1.52 14.00
N ILE A 12 -11.05 2.22 14.45
CA ILE A 12 -12.43 1.76 14.33
C ILE A 12 -12.83 1.59 12.86
N ARG A 13 -13.41 0.44 12.51
CA ARG A 13 -13.86 0.01 11.18
C ARG A 13 -12.79 -0.50 10.22
N ASP A 14 -11.61 -0.80 10.69
CA ASP A 14 -10.62 -1.48 9.86
C ASP A 14 -11.05 -2.92 9.55
N ARG A 15 -10.72 -3.37 8.37
CA ARG A 15 -11.08 -4.71 7.91
C ARG A 15 -9.84 -5.48 7.49
N ALA A 16 -9.59 -6.59 8.19
CA ALA A 16 -8.63 -7.59 7.75
C ALA A 16 -9.39 -8.78 7.18
N GLY A 17 -9.20 -9.04 5.91
CA GLY A 17 -9.83 -10.16 5.22
C GLY A 17 -9.23 -11.51 5.61
N SER A 18 -9.88 -12.59 5.19
CA SER A 18 -9.42 -13.96 5.45
C SER A 18 -8.03 -14.17 4.84
N CYS A 19 -7.16 -14.86 5.59
CA CYS A 19 -5.77 -15.17 5.20
C CYS A 19 -4.85 -13.97 5.00
N SER A 20 -5.29 -12.73 5.21
CA SER A 20 -4.39 -11.58 5.20
C SER A 20 -3.36 -11.68 6.34
N GLN A 21 -2.15 -11.23 6.08
CA GLN A 21 -1.07 -11.23 7.06
C GLN A 21 -0.61 -9.81 7.32
N ILE A 22 -0.57 -9.41 8.59
CA ILE A 22 -0.15 -8.09 9.01
C ILE A 22 1.00 -8.24 10.00
N GLY A 23 2.11 -7.59 9.70
CA GLY A 23 3.31 -7.59 10.51
C GLY A 23 3.20 -6.79 11.81
N LYS A 24 4.32 -6.63 12.47
CA LYS A 24 4.43 -5.90 13.76
C LYS A 24 4.44 -4.40 13.56
N ASN A 25 3.93 -3.67 14.56
CA ASN A 25 3.98 -2.20 14.61
C ASN A 25 3.39 -1.52 13.37
N CYS A 26 2.41 -2.15 12.72
CA CYS A 26 1.70 -1.53 11.61
C CYS A 26 0.65 -0.57 12.13
N HIS A 27 0.52 0.57 11.46
CA HIS A 27 -0.58 1.50 11.68
C HIS A 27 -1.58 1.36 10.54
N ILE A 28 -2.77 0.89 10.87
CA ILE A 28 -3.89 0.78 9.92
C ILE A 28 -4.89 1.86 10.28
N SER A 29 -4.98 2.89 9.46
CA SER A 29 -5.81 4.06 9.74
C SER A 29 -7.30 3.77 9.53
N ALA A 30 -8.15 4.66 10.03
CA ALA A 30 -9.60 4.49 10.01
C ALA A 30 -10.16 4.21 8.61
N GLY A 31 -11.00 3.19 8.51
CA GLY A 31 -11.65 2.78 7.28
C GLY A 31 -10.75 2.09 6.25
N SER A 32 -9.51 1.77 6.63
CA SER A 32 -8.62 0.99 5.76
C SER A 32 -8.97 -0.49 5.78
N GLY A 33 -8.66 -1.19 4.69
CA GLY A 33 -8.87 -2.62 4.56
C GLY A 33 -7.65 -3.34 4.03
N VAL A 34 -7.43 -4.54 4.55
CA VAL A 34 -6.49 -5.50 3.99
C VAL A 34 -7.31 -6.67 3.49
N GLY A 35 -7.42 -6.81 2.19
CA GLY A 35 -8.29 -7.79 1.55
C GLY A 35 -7.84 -9.21 1.78
N GLY A 36 -8.82 -10.11 1.80
CA GLY A 36 -8.58 -11.54 1.86
C GLY A 36 -8.33 -12.15 0.47
N VAL A 37 -8.66 -13.43 0.38
CA VAL A 37 -8.55 -14.21 -0.87
C VAL A 37 -9.69 -13.84 -1.81
N LEU A 38 -9.36 -13.64 -3.10
CA LEU A 38 -10.35 -13.37 -4.14
C LEU A 38 -11.05 -14.62 -4.66
N GLU A 39 -12.12 -14.39 -5.40
CA GLU A 39 -12.77 -15.41 -6.22
C GLU A 39 -12.42 -15.25 -7.72
N PRO A 40 -11.89 -16.30 -8.36
CA PRO A 40 -11.44 -17.57 -7.75
C PRO A 40 -10.29 -17.37 -6.79
N ALA A 41 -10.17 -18.25 -5.78
CA ALA A 41 -9.14 -18.16 -4.76
C ALA A 41 -7.74 -18.05 -5.38
N GLN A 42 -7.07 -16.95 -5.14
CA GLN A 42 -5.69 -16.73 -5.58
C GLN A 42 -4.72 -17.36 -4.59
N ALA A 43 -3.59 -17.80 -5.07
CA ALA A 43 -2.65 -18.59 -4.28
C ALA A 43 -1.91 -17.80 -3.19
N LEU A 44 -1.87 -16.46 -3.29
CA LEU A 44 -1.09 -15.62 -2.38
C LEU A 44 -1.97 -14.77 -1.47
N PRO A 45 -1.70 -14.75 -0.16
CA PRO A 45 -2.35 -13.83 0.77
C PRO A 45 -1.85 -12.40 0.54
N THR A 46 -2.68 -11.42 0.89
CA THR A 46 -2.22 -10.04 1.03
C THR A 46 -1.33 -9.93 2.27
N ILE A 47 -0.15 -9.35 2.10
CA ILE A 47 0.87 -9.25 3.16
C ILE A 47 1.22 -7.79 3.39
N ILE A 48 1.07 -7.35 4.61
CA ILE A 48 1.57 -6.07 5.11
C ILE A 48 2.76 -6.41 6.02
N GLU A 49 3.97 -6.06 5.59
CA GLU A 49 5.17 -6.32 6.38
C GLU A 49 5.27 -5.40 7.61
N ASP A 50 6.33 -5.54 8.41
CA ASP A 50 6.50 -4.81 9.66
C ASP A 50 6.61 -3.28 9.46
N ASN A 51 6.19 -2.50 10.44
CA ASN A 51 6.34 -1.04 10.51
C ASN A 51 5.65 -0.25 9.38
N VAL A 52 4.69 -0.85 8.69
CA VAL A 52 3.93 -0.21 7.60
C VAL A 52 2.89 0.75 8.14
N PHE A 53 2.71 1.87 7.45
CA PHE A 53 1.62 2.80 7.68
C PHE A 53 0.65 2.78 6.51
N LEU A 54 -0.61 2.40 6.77
CA LEU A 54 -1.72 2.53 5.82
C LEU A 54 -2.55 3.77 6.16
N GLY A 55 -2.60 4.71 5.25
CA GLY A 55 -3.42 5.91 5.38
C GLY A 55 -4.92 5.60 5.38
N ALA A 56 -5.72 6.51 5.94
CA ALA A 56 -7.16 6.32 6.05
C ALA A 56 -7.84 6.00 4.70
N MET A 57 -8.86 5.15 4.73
CA MET A 57 -9.64 4.76 3.54
C MET A 57 -8.79 4.10 2.45
N SER A 58 -7.71 3.43 2.81
CA SER A 58 -6.88 2.68 1.85
C SER A 58 -7.28 1.22 1.82
N GLU A 59 -7.19 0.59 0.63
CA GLU A 59 -7.45 -0.84 0.45
C GLU A 59 -6.25 -1.50 -0.23
N VAL A 60 -5.73 -2.54 0.41
CA VAL A 60 -4.68 -3.40 -0.15
C VAL A 60 -5.24 -4.81 -0.28
N VAL A 61 -5.33 -5.31 -1.49
CA VAL A 61 -6.09 -6.53 -1.79
C VAL A 61 -5.33 -7.45 -2.76
N GLU A 62 -5.91 -8.60 -3.05
CA GLU A 62 -5.49 -9.49 -4.15
C GLU A 62 -4.06 -10.04 -4.03
N GLY A 63 -3.59 -10.30 -2.82
CA GLY A 63 -2.26 -10.86 -2.62
C GLY A 63 -1.11 -9.88 -2.85
N VAL A 64 -1.37 -8.58 -2.81
CA VAL A 64 -0.33 -7.56 -2.86
C VAL A 64 0.53 -7.62 -1.60
N ILE A 65 1.84 -7.45 -1.78
CA ILE A 65 2.82 -7.38 -0.69
C ILE A 65 3.25 -5.93 -0.51
N VAL A 66 3.06 -5.40 0.69
CA VAL A 66 3.56 -4.08 1.08
C VAL A 66 4.81 -4.27 1.92
N GLY A 67 5.94 -3.85 1.38
CA GLY A 67 7.25 -4.01 2.02
C GLY A 67 7.41 -3.20 3.30
N GLU A 68 8.28 -3.70 4.18
CA GLU A 68 8.56 -3.15 5.50
C GLU A 68 8.77 -1.63 5.49
N GLY A 69 8.25 -0.95 6.51
CA GLY A 69 8.45 0.48 6.73
C GLY A 69 7.79 1.40 5.70
N SER A 70 7.04 0.85 4.75
CA SER A 70 6.38 1.65 3.72
C SER A 70 5.25 2.51 4.29
N VAL A 71 5.02 3.63 3.63
CA VAL A 71 3.96 4.60 3.96
C VAL A 71 3.05 4.75 2.75
N LEU A 72 1.80 4.34 2.91
CA LEU A 72 0.75 4.57 1.94
C LEU A 72 -0.11 5.75 2.40
N SER A 73 -0.26 6.75 1.55
CA SER A 73 -1.12 7.90 1.87
C SER A 73 -2.60 7.48 1.93
N MET A 74 -3.45 8.36 2.42
CA MET A 74 -4.89 8.11 2.44
C MET A 74 -5.46 7.89 1.03
N GLY A 75 -6.51 7.08 0.92
CA GLY A 75 -7.22 6.84 -0.34
C GLY A 75 -6.44 6.01 -1.36
N MET A 76 -5.54 5.15 -0.90
CA MET A 76 -4.81 4.23 -1.77
C MET A 76 -5.60 2.95 -2.02
N TYR A 77 -5.73 2.56 -3.30
CA TYR A 77 -6.37 1.31 -3.70
C TYR A 77 -5.40 0.48 -4.51
N ILE A 78 -4.91 -0.63 -3.96
CA ILE A 78 -3.89 -1.45 -4.61
C ILE A 78 -4.33 -2.91 -4.67
N GLY A 79 -4.48 -3.40 -5.89
CA GLY A 79 -4.67 -4.81 -6.22
C GLY A 79 -3.59 -5.29 -7.17
N GLN A 80 -3.64 -6.56 -7.58
CA GLN A 80 -2.65 -7.16 -8.48
C GLN A 80 -2.56 -6.47 -9.85
N SER A 81 -3.65 -5.91 -10.32
CA SER A 81 -3.71 -5.20 -11.61
C SER A 81 -3.35 -3.72 -11.52
N THR A 82 -3.19 -3.19 -10.31
CA THR A 82 -2.85 -1.78 -10.10
C THR A 82 -1.40 -1.51 -10.51
N LYS A 83 -1.22 -0.56 -11.42
CA LYS A 83 0.12 -0.10 -11.81
C LYS A 83 0.79 0.63 -10.65
N ILE A 84 1.99 0.20 -10.30
CA ILE A 84 2.84 0.85 -9.31
C ILE A 84 3.97 1.53 -10.09
N VAL A 85 3.96 2.85 -10.10
CA VAL A 85 4.88 3.66 -10.90
C VAL A 85 5.95 4.27 -10.00
N ASN A 86 7.20 4.00 -10.29
CA ASN A 86 8.30 4.72 -9.64
C ASN A 86 8.47 6.09 -10.33
N ARG A 87 8.20 7.17 -9.59
CA ARG A 87 8.24 8.53 -10.14
C ARG A 87 9.61 8.95 -10.67
N LYS A 88 10.70 8.47 -10.04
CA LYS A 88 12.06 8.83 -10.44
C LYS A 88 12.53 8.10 -11.71
N THR A 89 12.21 6.81 -11.81
CA THR A 89 12.68 5.97 -12.91
C THR A 89 11.67 5.82 -14.04
N GLY A 90 10.38 6.06 -13.75
CA GLY A 90 9.27 5.78 -14.68
C GLY A 90 8.96 4.30 -14.82
N GLU A 91 9.60 3.44 -14.03
CA GLU A 91 9.38 2.00 -14.04
C GLU A 91 7.99 1.65 -13.50
N ILE A 92 7.35 0.69 -14.16
CA ILE A 92 6.03 0.19 -13.76
C ILE A 92 6.18 -1.24 -13.25
N SER A 93 5.68 -1.48 -12.06
CA SER A 93 5.62 -2.80 -11.43
C SER A 93 4.21 -3.12 -10.96
N TYR A 94 4.00 -4.37 -10.50
CA TYR A 94 2.71 -4.87 -10.04
C TYR A 94 2.88 -5.75 -8.80
N GLY A 95 1.85 -5.83 -7.99
CA GLY A 95 1.71 -6.80 -6.91
C GLY A 95 2.65 -6.64 -5.72
N LYS A 96 3.66 -5.78 -5.79
CA LYS A 96 4.61 -5.58 -4.68
C LYS A 96 5.07 -4.13 -4.58
N ILE A 97 4.98 -3.58 -3.38
CA ILE A 97 5.59 -2.30 -3.01
C ILE A 97 6.93 -2.59 -2.33
N PRO A 98 8.04 -2.04 -2.84
CA PRO A 98 9.35 -2.21 -2.22
C PRO A 98 9.39 -1.66 -0.79
N PRO A 99 10.23 -2.20 0.10
CA PRO A 99 10.38 -1.68 1.46
C PRO A 99 10.71 -0.20 1.50
N TYR A 100 10.25 0.48 2.56
CA TYR A 100 10.50 1.89 2.85
C TYR A 100 10.05 2.87 1.74
N SER A 101 9.08 2.44 0.93
CA SER A 101 8.49 3.27 -0.11
C SER A 101 7.43 4.22 0.45
N VAL A 102 7.43 5.46 -0.05
CA VAL A 102 6.35 6.41 0.19
C VAL A 102 5.47 6.46 -1.06
N VAL A 103 4.21 6.07 -0.91
CA VAL A 103 3.29 5.83 -2.03
C VAL A 103 2.07 6.72 -1.90
N VAL A 104 1.71 7.35 -3.00
CA VAL A 104 0.54 8.22 -3.10
C VAL A 104 -0.34 7.82 -4.29
N PRO A 105 -1.64 8.14 -4.26
CA PRO A 105 -2.49 7.93 -5.42
C PRO A 105 -2.09 8.88 -6.55
N GLY A 106 -2.17 8.38 -7.77
CA GLY A 106 -1.88 9.15 -8.96
C GLY A 106 -2.69 8.70 -10.15
N SER A 107 -2.44 9.30 -11.29
CA SER A 107 -3.04 8.93 -12.56
C SER A 107 -1.98 8.83 -13.64
N LEU A 108 -2.13 7.82 -14.49
CA LEU A 108 -1.23 7.57 -15.60
C LEU A 108 -1.96 7.82 -16.92
N PRO A 109 -1.54 8.79 -17.73
CA PRO A 109 -2.13 9.03 -19.05
C PRO A 109 -1.79 7.89 -20.01
N ASP A 110 -2.63 7.67 -21.00
CA ASP A 110 -2.34 6.74 -22.08
C ASP A 110 -1.22 7.31 -22.97
N LYS A 111 -0.20 6.49 -23.22
CA LYS A 111 0.97 6.91 -24.04
C LYS A 111 0.64 7.03 -25.52
N ASN A 112 -0.38 6.30 -25.99
CA ASN A 112 -0.71 6.20 -27.42
C ASN A 112 -1.92 7.04 -27.81
N ASN A 113 -2.73 7.45 -26.83
CA ASN A 113 -3.94 8.25 -27.07
C ASN A 113 -4.09 9.34 -26.01
N SER A 114 -3.66 10.54 -26.34
CA SER A 114 -3.75 11.70 -25.45
C SER A 114 -5.19 12.15 -25.11
N SER A 115 -6.17 11.69 -25.88
CA SER A 115 -7.59 11.95 -25.63
C SER A 115 -8.25 10.89 -24.72
N ALA A 116 -7.56 9.79 -24.42
CA ALA A 116 -8.07 8.77 -23.51
C ALA A 116 -8.00 9.27 -22.05
N PRO A 117 -8.97 8.89 -21.20
CA PRO A 117 -8.92 9.23 -19.79
C PRO A 117 -7.70 8.58 -19.13
N SER A 118 -7.06 9.32 -18.21
CA SER A 118 -5.98 8.75 -17.39
C SER A 118 -6.52 7.68 -16.45
N LEU A 119 -5.74 6.62 -16.25
CA LEU A 119 -6.08 5.55 -15.35
C LEU A 119 -5.40 5.75 -13.99
N TYR A 120 -6.09 5.32 -12.93
CA TYR A 120 -5.53 5.29 -11.57
C TYR A 120 -4.24 4.46 -11.52
N CYS A 121 -3.28 4.93 -10.74
CA CYS A 121 -2.07 4.19 -10.41
C CYS A 121 -1.58 4.54 -9.00
N ALA A 122 -0.78 3.66 -8.42
CA ALA A 122 0.00 3.95 -7.22
C ALA A 122 1.34 4.56 -7.65
N VAL A 123 1.75 5.66 -7.02
CA VAL A 123 3.00 6.33 -7.36
C VAL A 123 3.96 6.29 -6.18
N ILE A 124 5.11 5.65 -6.37
CA ILE A 124 6.22 5.72 -5.42
C ILE A 124 6.92 7.07 -5.67
N ILE A 125 6.72 8.02 -4.76
CA ILE A 125 7.32 9.36 -4.87
C ILE A 125 8.76 9.37 -4.37
N LYS A 126 9.07 8.56 -3.37
CA LYS A 126 10.41 8.37 -2.84
C LYS A 126 10.53 7.03 -2.11
N GLN A 127 11.76 6.62 -1.94
CA GLN A 127 12.12 5.49 -1.09
C GLN A 127 13.14 6.01 -0.07
N VAL A 128 12.92 5.73 1.20
CA VAL A 128 13.75 6.21 2.31
C VAL A 128 14.48 5.05 2.96
N ASP A 129 15.44 5.34 3.81
CA ASP A 129 16.07 4.33 4.65
C ASP A 129 15.35 4.20 6.01
N GLU A 130 15.66 3.17 6.76
CA GLU A 130 15.09 2.89 8.08
C GLU A 130 15.30 4.06 9.06
N LYS A 131 16.49 4.69 9.01
CA LYS A 131 16.82 5.82 9.90
C LYS A 131 15.97 7.05 9.59
N THR A 132 15.77 7.33 8.33
CA THR A 132 14.90 8.44 7.87
C THR A 132 13.45 8.14 8.23
N ARG A 133 12.99 6.90 8.02
CA ARG A 133 11.64 6.47 8.36
C ARG A 133 11.34 6.62 9.86
N SER A 134 12.28 6.28 10.74
CA SER A 134 12.11 6.36 12.19
C SER A 134 12.15 7.79 12.75
N LYS A 135 12.77 8.73 12.06
CA LYS A 135 12.97 10.12 12.53
C LYS A 135 12.05 11.15 11.89
N THR A 136 11.44 10.81 10.76
CA THR A 136 10.62 11.73 9.97
C THR A 136 9.14 11.47 10.21
N SER A 137 8.36 12.53 10.43
CA SER A 137 6.92 12.37 10.58
C SER A 137 6.28 11.84 9.29
N ILE A 138 5.15 11.13 9.43
CA ILE A 138 4.40 10.63 8.27
C ILE A 138 4.02 11.77 7.32
N ASN A 139 3.59 12.90 7.85
CA ASN A 139 3.22 14.06 7.04
C ASN A 139 4.39 14.63 6.24
N ASP A 140 5.59 14.66 6.83
CA ASP A 140 6.78 15.13 6.13
C ASP A 140 7.27 14.13 5.07
N LEU A 141 7.07 12.84 5.31
CA LEU A 141 7.35 11.80 4.31
C LEU A 141 6.42 11.92 3.10
N LEU A 142 5.16 12.31 3.29
CA LEU A 142 4.17 12.44 2.22
C LEU A 142 4.29 13.75 1.43
N ARG A 143 5.10 14.71 1.88
CA ARG A 143 5.41 15.92 1.12
C ARG A 143 6.50 15.63 0.08
N GLU A 144 6.37 16.28 -1.07
CA GLU A 144 7.40 16.27 -2.12
C GLU A 144 8.59 17.15 -1.76
#